data_4554c22a2f73251cd860a8607cf6e469
#
_entry.id   4554c22a2f73251cd860a8607cf6e469
#
_cell.length_a   1.000
_cell.length_b   1.000
_cell.length_c   1.000
_cell.angle_alpha   90.00
_cell.angle_beta   90.00
_cell.angle_gamma   90.00
#
_symmetry.space_group_name_H-M   'P 1'
#
loop_
_entity.id
_entity.type
_entity.pdbx_description
1 polymer ?
#
loop_
_entity_poly.entity_id
_entity_poly.type
_entity_poly.pdbx_seq_one_letter_code
_entity_poly.pdbx_strand_id
1 'polypeptide(L)'
;MLKTLGAQIKEFKKDSFLTPVFMILEVLMETVIPLMMASIIDNGVEKGDIHHIYVMGGLMIVTACVSLFAGVMGGKYGARASTGFARNLRKAMYENIQTFSFSNIDKFSTAGLVTRLTTDVTNIQMAYQMILRMCVRAPITLVCAMIMAFFINAKLACIYLAAVILLGIILAFITVRAHKYFTQVFPKYDDLNASVQENVSAIRVVKAYVREDFEKDRFKKASENIYKMFVKAEGVIVFNNPVMMAAVYTCIILISWIGAKMIVVNSLTTGELMSLLTYCMNIMMNLMMLSMVFVMITMSIASAERICEVLNEKSDITNPEKPDYEVTDGSIRFDHVTFRYNKTSDTPVLDDINLSIASGETIGIIGGTGSSKSSLVNLISRLYDVSAGAVYVGGKDVRSYDLDTLRNEVSVVLQNNVLFSGSIYDNLRWGNPDATDEQCRHACDLACASEFINRFPDGYNTHIEQGGSNVSGGQKQRLCIARALLKNPKILILDDSTSAVDTATDAKIRKAFAEEIPNTTKLIIAQRISSV
;
A
#
# COMPACT_ATOMS: atom_id res chain seq x y z
N MET A 1 -10.55 12.22 0.05
CA MET A 1 -10.44 10.77 0.14
C MET A 1 -11.42 10.05 -0.79
N LEU A 2 -12.75 10.05 -0.57
CA LEU A 2 -13.72 9.29 -1.42
C LEU A 2 -13.67 9.69 -2.89
N LYS A 3 -13.51 10.99 -3.20
CA LYS A 3 -13.40 11.46 -4.59
C LYS A 3 -12.13 10.94 -5.27
N THR A 4 -11.01 10.95 -4.58
CA THR A 4 -9.71 10.47 -5.09
C THR A 4 -9.75 8.97 -5.35
N LEU A 5 -10.26 8.18 -4.40
CA LEU A 5 -10.42 6.73 -4.56
C LEU A 5 -11.45 6.39 -5.63
N GLY A 6 -12.62 7.05 -5.63
CA GLY A 6 -13.67 6.83 -6.61
C GLY A 6 -13.24 7.12 -8.05
N ALA A 7 -12.31 8.05 -8.25
CA ALA A 7 -11.74 8.34 -9.57
C ALA A 7 -10.97 7.13 -10.14
N GLN A 8 -10.49 6.21 -9.31
CA GLN A 8 -9.74 5.03 -9.75
C GLN A 8 -10.63 3.83 -10.15
N ILE A 9 -11.94 3.94 -10.05
CA ILE A 9 -12.87 2.91 -10.56
C ILE A 9 -12.79 2.81 -12.08
N LYS A 10 -12.58 3.92 -12.78
CA LYS A 10 -12.34 4.02 -14.24
C LYS A 10 -13.26 3.11 -15.06
N GLU A 11 -12.69 2.12 -15.76
CA GLU A 11 -13.39 1.19 -16.64
C GLU A 11 -14.31 0.20 -15.91
N PHE A 12 -14.18 0.03 -14.60
CA PHE A 12 -14.99 -0.91 -13.79
C PHE A 12 -16.28 -0.32 -13.24
N LYS A 13 -16.70 0.90 -13.67
CA LYS A 13 -17.97 1.52 -13.27
C LYS A 13 -19.17 0.64 -13.57
N LYS A 14 -19.17 -0.04 -14.72
CA LYS A 14 -20.25 -0.94 -15.13
C LYS A 14 -20.35 -2.16 -14.19
N ASP A 15 -19.23 -2.79 -13.88
CA ASP A 15 -19.19 -3.94 -12.98
C ASP A 15 -19.58 -3.53 -11.55
N SER A 16 -19.16 -2.34 -11.11
CA SER A 16 -19.52 -1.76 -9.81
C SER A 16 -21.01 -1.44 -9.69
N PHE A 17 -21.68 -1.09 -10.78
CA PHE A 17 -23.13 -0.85 -10.80
C PHE A 17 -23.93 -2.16 -10.91
N LEU A 18 -23.47 -3.12 -11.70
CA LEU A 18 -24.16 -4.39 -11.89
C LEU A 18 -24.17 -5.25 -10.62
N THR A 19 -23.10 -5.16 -9.79
CA THR A 19 -23.02 -5.93 -8.55
C THR A 19 -24.19 -5.65 -7.61
N PRO A 20 -24.49 -4.40 -7.19
CA PRO A 20 -25.68 -4.08 -6.41
C PRO A 20 -26.99 -4.54 -7.06
N VAL A 21 -27.15 -4.39 -8.37
CA VAL A 21 -28.37 -4.81 -9.09
C VAL A 21 -28.61 -6.30 -8.92
N PHE A 22 -27.60 -7.14 -9.14
CA PHE A 22 -27.73 -8.58 -8.95
C PHE A 22 -27.92 -8.96 -7.48
N MET A 23 -27.31 -8.24 -6.54
CA MET A 23 -27.54 -8.46 -5.09
C MET A 23 -29.01 -8.15 -4.71
N ILE A 24 -29.60 -7.07 -5.27
CA ILE A 24 -31.00 -6.74 -5.04
C ILE A 24 -31.89 -7.84 -5.61
N LEU A 25 -31.63 -8.31 -6.84
CA LEU A 25 -32.42 -9.38 -7.45
C LEU A 25 -32.37 -10.68 -6.65
N GLU A 26 -31.13 -11.05 -6.18
CA GLU A 26 -30.93 -12.20 -5.30
C GLU A 26 -31.81 -12.11 -4.04
N VAL A 27 -31.77 -10.97 -3.35
CA VAL A 27 -32.54 -10.73 -2.12
C VAL A 27 -34.04 -10.78 -2.36
N LEU A 28 -34.52 -10.19 -3.45
CA LEU A 28 -35.95 -10.23 -3.79
C LEU A 28 -36.44 -11.68 -4.02
N MET A 29 -35.66 -12.49 -4.74
CA MET A 29 -35.97 -13.90 -4.93
C MET A 29 -35.96 -14.69 -3.63
N GLU A 30 -34.92 -14.52 -2.80
CA GLU A 30 -34.81 -15.18 -1.49
C GLU A 30 -35.97 -14.80 -0.55
N THR A 31 -36.44 -13.56 -0.59
CA THR A 31 -37.50 -13.07 0.29
C THR A 31 -38.88 -13.66 -0.06
N VAL A 32 -39.08 -14.11 -1.29
CA VAL A 32 -40.35 -14.72 -1.73
C VAL A 32 -40.44 -16.21 -1.33
N ILE A 33 -39.32 -16.91 -1.16
CA ILE A 33 -39.30 -18.36 -0.86
C ILE A 33 -40.09 -18.73 0.42
N PRO A 34 -39.99 -18.02 1.56
CA PRO A 34 -40.77 -18.34 2.75
C PRO A 34 -42.26 -18.23 2.54
N LEU A 35 -42.75 -17.29 1.70
CA LEU A 35 -44.19 -17.18 1.36
C LEU A 35 -44.68 -18.35 0.51
N MET A 36 -43.85 -18.80 -0.44
CA MET A 36 -44.20 -20.00 -1.23
C MET A 36 -44.25 -21.23 -0.32
N MET A 37 -43.34 -21.34 0.66
CA MET A 37 -43.37 -22.41 1.65
C MET A 37 -44.66 -22.35 2.50
N ALA A 38 -45.07 -21.15 2.94
CA ALA A 38 -46.37 -20.99 3.62
C ALA A 38 -47.54 -21.50 2.77
N SER A 39 -47.59 -21.13 1.47
CA SER A 39 -48.63 -21.59 0.57
C SER A 39 -48.64 -23.11 0.36
N ILE A 40 -47.48 -23.76 0.34
CA ILE A 40 -47.36 -25.23 0.31
C ILE A 40 -47.99 -25.85 1.56
N ILE A 41 -47.71 -25.29 2.75
CA ILE A 41 -48.26 -25.81 4.01
C ILE A 41 -49.76 -25.60 4.06
N ASP A 42 -50.24 -24.37 3.89
CA ASP A 42 -51.64 -23.98 4.11
C ASP A 42 -52.59 -24.50 3.04
N ASN A 43 -52.17 -24.53 1.77
CA ASN A 43 -53.03 -24.93 0.67
C ASN A 43 -52.74 -26.33 0.14
N GLY A 44 -51.49 -26.80 0.30
CA GLY A 44 -51.11 -28.13 -0.15
C GLY A 44 -51.27 -29.16 0.95
N VAL A 45 -50.55 -29.03 2.09
CA VAL A 45 -50.50 -30.02 3.13
C VAL A 45 -51.81 -30.06 3.93
N GLU A 46 -52.29 -28.92 4.44
CA GLU A 46 -53.51 -28.88 5.28
C GLU A 46 -54.77 -29.21 4.49
N LYS A 47 -54.82 -28.88 3.21
CA LYS A 47 -55.99 -29.21 2.34
C LYS A 47 -55.83 -30.51 1.57
N GLY A 48 -54.68 -31.20 1.65
CA GLY A 48 -54.39 -32.44 0.95
C GLY A 48 -54.25 -32.31 -0.56
N ASP A 49 -53.98 -31.10 -1.08
CA ASP A 49 -53.82 -30.80 -2.52
C ASP A 49 -52.39 -31.05 -2.99
N ILE A 50 -52.16 -32.27 -3.45
CA ILE A 50 -50.83 -32.70 -3.96
C ILE A 50 -50.46 -31.92 -5.23
N HIS A 51 -51.44 -31.52 -6.07
CA HIS A 51 -51.15 -30.77 -7.27
C HIS A 51 -50.59 -29.38 -6.94
N HIS A 52 -51.15 -28.71 -5.96
CA HIS A 52 -50.66 -27.43 -5.47
C HIS A 52 -49.22 -27.52 -4.95
N ILE A 53 -48.90 -28.61 -4.23
CA ILE A 53 -47.51 -28.88 -3.73
C ILE A 53 -46.53 -28.98 -4.90
N TYR A 54 -46.86 -29.72 -5.98
CA TYR A 54 -45.95 -29.85 -7.13
C TYR A 54 -45.79 -28.54 -7.88
N VAL A 55 -46.83 -27.76 -8.07
CA VAL A 55 -46.78 -26.46 -8.77
C VAL A 55 -45.94 -25.47 -7.97
N MET A 56 -46.22 -25.30 -6.69
CA MET A 56 -45.47 -24.37 -5.83
C MET A 56 -44.05 -24.83 -5.59
N GLY A 57 -43.80 -26.13 -5.43
CA GLY A 57 -42.45 -26.70 -5.33
C GLY A 57 -41.63 -26.45 -6.60
N GLY A 58 -42.23 -26.65 -7.78
CA GLY A 58 -41.58 -26.30 -9.05
C GLY A 58 -41.27 -24.81 -9.17
N LEU A 59 -42.16 -23.93 -8.73
CA LEU A 59 -41.93 -22.50 -8.73
C LEU A 59 -40.85 -22.06 -7.77
N MET A 60 -40.76 -22.73 -6.57
CA MET A 60 -39.66 -22.51 -5.62
C MET A 60 -38.30 -22.89 -6.22
N ILE A 61 -38.23 -24.00 -6.95
CA ILE A 61 -36.97 -24.43 -7.62
C ILE A 61 -36.56 -23.36 -8.65
N VAL A 62 -37.48 -22.87 -9.47
CA VAL A 62 -37.19 -21.80 -10.44
C VAL A 62 -36.70 -20.53 -9.75
N THR A 63 -37.38 -20.11 -8.67
CA THR A 63 -37.01 -18.93 -7.88
C THR A 63 -35.60 -19.12 -7.27
N ALA A 64 -35.31 -20.29 -6.73
CA ALA A 64 -33.97 -20.62 -6.19
C ALA A 64 -32.89 -20.62 -7.28
N CYS A 65 -33.21 -21.13 -8.49
CA CYS A 65 -32.27 -21.07 -9.62
C CYS A 65 -31.99 -19.63 -10.08
N VAL A 66 -33.00 -18.76 -10.10
CA VAL A 66 -32.84 -17.34 -10.43
C VAL A 66 -32.00 -16.63 -9.34
N SER A 67 -32.29 -16.90 -8.08
CA SER A 67 -31.47 -16.38 -6.95
C SER A 67 -30.02 -16.83 -7.05
N LEU A 68 -29.78 -18.12 -7.29
CA LEU A 68 -28.42 -18.66 -7.49
C LEU A 68 -27.71 -17.96 -8.65
N PHE A 69 -28.37 -17.81 -9.80
CA PHE A 69 -27.80 -17.09 -10.95
C PHE A 69 -27.45 -15.64 -10.59
N ALA A 70 -28.36 -14.93 -9.91
CA ALA A 70 -28.13 -13.55 -9.47
C ALA A 70 -26.93 -13.47 -8.49
N GLY A 71 -26.84 -14.38 -7.51
CA GLY A 71 -25.73 -14.45 -6.56
C GLY A 71 -24.38 -14.71 -7.24
N VAL A 72 -24.34 -15.65 -8.20
CA VAL A 72 -23.12 -15.94 -8.99
C VAL A 72 -22.71 -14.73 -9.83
N MET A 73 -23.66 -14.06 -10.49
CA MET A 73 -23.37 -12.86 -11.30
C MET A 73 -22.93 -11.68 -10.41
N GLY A 74 -23.59 -11.44 -9.29
CA GLY A 74 -23.17 -10.46 -8.29
C GLY A 74 -21.77 -10.73 -7.75
N GLY A 75 -21.45 -12.00 -7.48
CA GLY A 75 -20.12 -12.43 -7.10
C GLY A 75 -19.06 -12.15 -8.17
N LYS A 76 -19.36 -12.53 -9.43
CA LYS A 76 -18.45 -12.33 -10.58
C LYS A 76 -18.16 -10.85 -10.85
N TYR A 77 -19.21 -10.02 -10.94
CA TYR A 77 -19.04 -8.58 -11.18
C TYR A 77 -18.39 -7.88 -9.98
N GLY A 78 -18.75 -8.26 -8.75
CA GLY A 78 -18.11 -7.73 -7.54
C GLY A 78 -16.62 -8.04 -7.44
N ALA A 79 -16.23 -9.26 -7.80
CA ALA A 79 -14.83 -9.64 -7.85
C ALA A 79 -14.07 -8.86 -8.93
N ARG A 80 -14.62 -8.74 -10.14
CA ARG A 80 -14.00 -7.95 -11.22
C ARG A 80 -13.89 -6.48 -10.86
N ALA A 81 -14.92 -5.89 -10.28
CA ALA A 81 -14.92 -4.50 -9.85
C ALA A 81 -13.86 -4.25 -8.78
N SER A 82 -13.79 -5.08 -7.74
CA SER A 82 -12.86 -4.89 -6.62
C SER A 82 -11.39 -5.14 -6.99
N THR A 83 -11.12 -6.22 -7.74
CA THR A 83 -9.75 -6.52 -8.19
C THR A 83 -9.27 -5.51 -9.25
N GLY A 84 -10.15 -5.09 -10.15
CA GLY A 84 -9.87 -4.06 -11.14
C GLY A 84 -9.60 -2.70 -10.50
N PHE A 85 -10.38 -2.31 -9.51
CA PHE A 85 -10.16 -1.11 -8.72
C PHE A 85 -8.80 -1.14 -8.01
N ALA A 86 -8.45 -2.27 -7.37
CA ALA A 86 -7.15 -2.45 -6.72
C ALA A 86 -5.98 -2.39 -7.71
N ARG A 87 -6.14 -2.96 -8.92
CA ARG A 87 -5.15 -2.83 -10.01
C ARG A 87 -4.91 -1.37 -10.37
N ASN A 88 -5.98 -0.60 -10.56
CA ASN A 88 -5.90 0.81 -10.92
C ASN A 88 -5.27 1.65 -9.80
N LEU A 89 -5.57 1.35 -8.52
CA LEU A 89 -4.93 2.00 -7.38
C LEU A 89 -3.42 1.73 -7.37
N ARG A 90 -3.00 0.47 -7.49
CA ARG A 90 -1.57 0.12 -7.54
C ARG A 90 -0.86 0.83 -8.68
N LYS A 91 -1.46 0.82 -9.87
CA LYS A 91 -0.92 1.50 -11.05
C LYS A 91 -0.76 3.00 -10.79
N ALA A 92 -1.81 3.68 -10.36
CA ALA A 92 -1.79 5.13 -10.13
C ALA A 92 -0.79 5.52 -9.03
N MET A 93 -0.71 4.74 -7.94
CA MET A 93 0.27 4.98 -6.87
C MET A 93 1.69 4.77 -7.37
N TYR A 94 1.96 3.70 -8.11
CA TYR A 94 3.28 3.40 -8.63
C TYR A 94 3.74 4.47 -9.63
N GLU A 95 2.87 4.88 -10.56
CA GLU A 95 3.14 5.96 -11.50
C GLU A 95 3.46 7.26 -10.77
N ASN A 96 2.70 7.60 -9.71
CA ASN A 96 2.96 8.81 -8.94
C ASN A 96 4.29 8.73 -8.16
N ILE A 97 4.61 7.58 -7.56
CA ILE A 97 5.89 7.36 -6.86
C ILE A 97 7.08 7.57 -7.80
N GLN A 98 6.98 7.20 -9.09
CA GLN A 98 8.05 7.42 -10.07
C GLN A 98 8.30 8.91 -10.36
N THR A 99 7.34 9.78 -10.07
CA THR A 99 7.49 11.24 -10.23
C THR A 99 8.08 11.93 -9.00
N PHE A 100 8.24 11.22 -7.88
CA PHE A 100 8.70 11.81 -6.62
C PHE A 100 10.14 12.31 -6.70
N SER A 101 10.38 13.44 -6.09
CA SER A 101 11.72 13.93 -5.78
C SER A 101 12.31 13.17 -4.57
N PHE A 102 13.58 13.40 -4.30
CA PHE A 102 14.23 12.82 -3.13
C PHE A 102 13.59 13.29 -1.82
N SER A 103 13.17 14.56 -1.73
CA SER A 103 12.46 15.09 -0.56
C SER A 103 11.12 14.38 -0.31
N ASN A 104 10.37 14.03 -1.38
CA ASN A 104 9.15 13.22 -1.22
C ASN A 104 9.47 11.80 -0.74
N ILE A 105 10.55 11.17 -1.28
CA ILE A 105 10.97 9.83 -0.87
C ILE A 105 11.42 9.82 0.60
N ASP A 106 12.13 10.85 1.05
CA ASP A 106 12.56 11.00 2.44
C ASP A 106 11.36 11.13 3.41
N LYS A 107 10.26 11.75 2.96
CA LYS A 107 9.01 11.84 3.72
C LYS A 107 8.34 10.47 3.89
N PHE A 108 8.43 9.61 2.88
CA PHE A 108 7.87 8.26 2.89
C PHE A 108 8.98 7.22 3.06
N SER A 109 8.95 6.41 4.10
CA SER A 109 9.87 5.28 4.18
C SER A 109 9.61 4.26 3.06
N THR A 110 10.65 3.66 2.50
CA THR A 110 10.52 2.61 1.46
C THR A 110 9.61 1.46 1.92
N ALA A 111 9.77 0.99 3.16
CA ALA A 111 8.91 -0.03 3.75
C ALA A 111 7.45 0.43 3.82
N GLY A 112 7.22 1.71 4.16
CA GLY A 112 5.88 2.32 4.19
C GLY A 112 5.23 2.37 2.80
N LEU A 113 5.97 2.71 1.75
CA LEU A 113 5.46 2.68 0.37
C LEU A 113 5.11 1.27 -0.11
N VAL A 114 5.95 0.29 0.21
CA VAL A 114 5.68 -1.14 -0.10
C VAL A 114 4.40 -1.61 0.61
N THR A 115 4.23 -1.29 1.90
CA THR A 115 3.01 -1.64 2.66
C THR A 115 1.76 -1.01 2.05
N ARG A 116 1.84 0.24 1.58
CA ARG A 116 0.72 0.93 0.93
C ARG A 116 0.35 0.28 -0.40
N LEU A 117 1.34 -0.11 -1.22
CA LEU A 117 1.12 -0.78 -2.51
C LEU A 117 0.59 -2.23 -2.38
N THR A 118 0.82 -2.88 -1.25
CA THR A 118 0.46 -4.29 -1.00
C THR A 118 -0.71 -4.41 -0.03
N THR A 119 -0.46 -4.28 1.25
CA THR A 119 -1.42 -4.54 2.33
C THR A 119 -2.57 -3.54 2.32
N ASP A 120 -2.28 -2.22 2.24
CA ASP A 120 -3.32 -1.20 2.28
C ASP A 120 -4.25 -1.28 1.07
N VAL A 121 -3.70 -1.51 -0.14
CA VAL A 121 -4.54 -1.72 -1.34
C VAL A 121 -5.40 -2.97 -1.20
N THR A 122 -4.88 -4.05 -0.60
CA THR A 122 -5.66 -5.27 -0.36
C THR A 122 -6.79 -5.04 0.64
N ASN A 123 -6.54 -4.28 1.71
CA ASN A 123 -7.58 -3.90 2.67
C ASN A 123 -8.70 -3.08 2.01
N ILE A 124 -8.34 -2.11 1.19
CA ILE A 124 -9.30 -1.29 0.44
C ILE A 124 -10.05 -2.10 -0.61
N GLN A 125 -9.39 -3.06 -1.28
CA GLN A 125 -10.04 -3.99 -2.19
C GLN A 125 -11.13 -4.79 -1.50
N MET A 126 -10.83 -5.37 -0.32
CA MET A 126 -11.80 -6.13 0.47
C MET A 126 -12.95 -5.25 0.95
N ALA A 127 -12.65 -4.04 1.47
CA ALA A 127 -13.67 -3.10 1.89
C ALA A 127 -14.58 -2.69 0.73
N TYR A 128 -14.03 -2.42 -0.45
CA TYR A 128 -14.80 -2.06 -1.64
C TYR A 128 -15.71 -3.21 -2.08
N GLN A 129 -15.21 -4.45 -2.08
CA GLN A 129 -16.03 -5.63 -2.38
C GLN A 129 -17.18 -5.80 -1.38
N MET A 130 -16.93 -5.58 -0.09
CA MET A 130 -17.96 -5.63 0.94
C MET A 130 -19.00 -4.52 0.79
N ILE A 131 -18.58 -3.31 0.45
CA ILE A 131 -19.49 -2.20 0.18
C ILE A 131 -20.43 -2.56 -0.99
N LEU A 132 -19.89 -3.06 -2.09
CA LEU A 132 -20.69 -3.41 -3.27
C LEU A 132 -21.68 -4.56 -3.04
N ARG A 133 -21.34 -5.51 -2.18
CA ARG A 133 -22.16 -6.71 -1.93
C ARG A 133 -22.95 -6.63 -0.62
N MET A 134 -22.27 -6.53 0.51
CA MET A 134 -22.87 -6.69 1.83
C MET A 134 -23.61 -5.44 2.31
N CYS A 135 -23.07 -4.23 2.04
CA CYS A 135 -23.77 -2.99 2.36
C CYS A 135 -25.03 -2.76 1.54
N VAL A 136 -25.18 -3.47 0.41
CA VAL A 136 -26.40 -3.46 -0.38
C VAL A 136 -27.35 -4.59 0.06
N ARG A 137 -26.83 -5.82 0.15
CA ARG A 137 -27.62 -7.00 0.49
C ARG A 137 -28.28 -6.88 1.87
N ALA A 138 -27.49 -6.60 2.92
CA ALA A 138 -28.01 -6.67 4.30
C ALA A 138 -29.14 -5.66 4.59
N PRO A 139 -29.06 -4.36 4.24
CA PRO A 139 -30.16 -3.43 4.44
C PRO A 139 -31.41 -3.80 3.61
N ILE A 140 -31.23 -4.24 2.35
CA ILE A 140 -32.34 -4.59 1.49
C ILE A 140 -33.05 -5.85 2.00
N THR A 141 -32.31 -6.88 2.42
CA THR A 141 -32.89 -8.08 3.04
C THR A 141 -33.67 -7.71 4.30
N LEU A 142 -33.13 -6.84 5.15
CA LEU A 142 -33.80 -6.38 6.37
C LEU A 142 -35.12 -5.65 6.03
N VAL A 143 -35.09 -4.73 5.08
CA VAL A 143 -36.28 -3.96 4.66
C VAL A 143 -37.31 -4.88 4.00
N CYS A 144 -36.89 -5.74 3.06
CA CYS A 144 -37.82 -6.67 2.37
C CYS A 144 -38.45 -7.66 3.36
N ALA A 145 -37.65 -8.30 4.21
CA ALA A 145 -38.15 -9.22 5.22
C ALA A 145 -39.10 -8.54 6.22
N MET A 146 -38.83 -7.29 6.61
CA MET A 146 -39.72 -6.51 7.46
C MET A 146 -41.02 -6.17 6.75
N ILE A 147 -40.99 -5.73 5.51
CA ILE A 147 -42.18 -5.45 4.68
C ILE A 147 -43.04 -6.72 4.59
N MET A 148 -42.42 -7.87 4.26
CA MET A 148 -43.14 -9.14 4.14
C MET A 148 -43.75 -9.59 5.47
N ALA A 149 -43.06 -9.39 6.58
CA ALA A 149 -43.59 -9.67 7.90
C ALA A 149 -44.82 -8.80 8.24
N PHE A 150 -44.81 -7.52 7.85
CA PHE A 150 -45.96 -6.62 8.02
C PHE A 150 -47.14 -7.02 7.13
N PHE A 151 -46.91 -7.52 5.90
CA PHE A 151 -47.98 -8.03 5.04
C PHE A 151 -48.67 -9.28 5.62
N ILE A 152 -47.90 -10.18 6.28
CA ILE A 152 -48.48 -11.37 6.91
C ILE A 152 -49.26 -10.97 8.16
N ASN A 153 -48.61 -10.30 9.11
CA ASN A 153 -49.25 -9.89 10.36
C ASN A 153 -48.56 -8.71 11.03
N ALA A 154 -49.19 -7.53 10.99
CA ALA A 154 -48.64 -6.30 11.54
C ALA A 154 -48.38 -6.35 13.04
N LYS A 155 -49.17 -7.08 13.84
CA LYS A 155 -48.96 -7.18 15.30
C LYS A 155 -47.67 -7.95 15.65
N LEU A 156 -47.45 -9.06 14.93
CA LEU A 156 -46.23 -9.86 15.12
C LEU A 156 -45.00 -9.16 14.50
N ALA A 157 -45.17 -8.45 13.39
CA ALA A 157 -44.09 -7.66 12.79
C ALA A 157 -43.58 -6.53 13.69
N CYS A 158 -44.43 -5.94 14.54
CA CYS A 158 -44.00 -4.94 15.52
C CYS A 158 -43.00 -5.51 16.55
N ILE A 159 -43.04 -6.82 16.82
CA ILE A 159 -42.04 -7.47 17.73
C ILE A 159 -40.63 -7.41 17.08
N TYR A 160 -40.57 -7.71 15.77
CA TYR A 160 -39.29 -7.59 15.03
C TYR A 160 -38.79 -6.16 14.98
N LEU A 161 -39.68 -5.22 14.70
CA LEU A 161 -39.31 -3.81 14.61
C LEU A 161 -38.72 -3.31 15.93
N ALA A 162 -39.39 -3.65 17.06
CA ALA A 162 -38.88 -3.32 18.39
C ALA A 162 -37.52 -3.98 18.67
N ALA A 163 -37.37 -5.25 18.32
CA ALA A 163 -36.11 -5.98 18.48
C ALA A 163 -34.98 -5.40 17.62
N VAL A 164 -35.24 -5.04 16.36
CA VAL A 164 -34.27 -4.44 15.45
C VAL A 164 -33.78 -3.09 15.97
N ILE A 165 -34.73 -2.23 16.46
CA ILE A 165 -34.38 -0.93 17.03
C ILE A 165 -33.54 -1.10 18.29
N LEU A 166 -33.98 -1.96 19.21
CA LEU A 166 -33.26 -2.23 20.47
C LEU A 166 -31.86 -2.78 20.20
N LEU A 167 -31.76 -3.80 19.34
CA LEU A 167 -30.48 -4.37 18.94
C LEU A 167 -29.59 -3.37 18.22
N GLY A 168 -30.15 -2.56 17.32
CA GLY A 168 -29.41 -1.51 16.64
C GLY A 168 -28.74 -0.54 17.62
N ILE A 169 -29.46 -0.12 18.66
CA ILE A 169 -28.94 0.74 19.72
C ILE A 169 -27.82 0.01 20.50
N ILE A 170 -28.04 -1.24 20.91
CA ILE A 170 -27.06 -2.01 21.68
C ILE A 170 -25.81 -2.26 20.85
N LEU A 171 -25.94 -2.66 19.59
CA LEU A 171 -24.81 -2.90 18.68
C LEU A 171 -24.04 -1.61 18.40
N ALA A 172 -24.72 -0.48 18.19
CA ALA A 172 -24.06 0.81 18.05
C ALA A 172 -23.26 1.18 19.31
N PHE A 173 -23.83 0.97 20.50
CA PHE A 173 -23.12 1.19 21.76
C PHE A 173 -21.88 0.30 21.91
N ILE A 174 -22.01 -1.01 21.62
CA ILE A 174 -20.89 -1.96 21.65
C ILE A 174 -19.79 -1.53 20.68
N THR A 175 -20.16 -1.16 19.44
CA THR A 175 -19.22 -0.75 18.39
C THR A 175 -18.46 0.52 18.78
N VAL A 176 -19.15 1.55 19.25
CA VAL A 176 -18.51 2.80 19.68
C VAL A 176 -17.56 2.55 20.86
N ARG A 177 -17.99 1.71 21.82
CA ARG A 177 -17.16 1.36 22.98
C ARG A 177 -15.93 0.54 22.60
N ALA A 178 -16.09 -0.44 21.72
CA ALA A 178 -15.00 -1.26 21.20
C ALA A 178 -13.98 -0.44 20.39
N HIS A 179 -14.45 0.47 19.55
CA HIS A 179 -13.61 1.37 18.75
C HIS A 179 -12.62 2.15 19.63
N LYS A 180 -13.08 2.68 20.77
CA LYS A 180 -12.23 3.41 21.73
C LYS A 180 -11.06 2.57 22.25
N TYR A 181 -11.27 1.27 22.48
CA TYR A 181 -10.19 0.38 22.92
C TYR A 181 -9.27 -0.02 21.78
N PHE A 182 -9.81 -0.31 20.59
CA PHE A 182 -8.98 -0.67 19.42
C PHE A 182 -8.05 0.46 18.99
N THR A 183 -8.50 1.72 19.01
CA THR A 183 -7.62 2.86 18.71
C THR A 183 -6.43 2.99 19.67
N GLN A 184 -6.53 2.44 20.88
CA GLN A 184 -5.43 2.40 21.85
C GLN A 184 -4.51 1.18 21.66
N VAL A 185 -5.01 0.11 21.06
CA VAL A 185 -4.24 -1.12 20.78
C VAL A 185 -3.23 -0.90 19.65
N PHE A 186 -3.63 -0.20 18.57
CA PHE A 186 -2.78 -0.04 17.38
C PHE A 186 -1.40 0.58 17.68
N PRO A 187 -1.27 1.70 18.43
CA PRO A 187 0.03 2.24 18.77
C PRO A 187 0.90 1.26 19.57
N LYS A 188 0.29 0.44 20.44
CA LYS A 188 1.03 -0.59 21.20
C LYS A 188 1.49 -1.74 20.31
N TYR A 189 0.73 -2.04 19.27
CA TYR A 189 1.14 -3.01 18.26
C TYR A 189 2.31 -2.50 17.44
N ASP A 190 2.31 -1.21 17.10
CA ASP A 190 3.42 -0.55 16.41
C ASP A 190 4.69 -0.53 17.27
N ASP A 191 4.58 -0.24 18.57
CA ASP A 191 5.68 -0.32 19.55
C ASP A 191 6.29 -1.73 19.60
N LEU A 192 5.45 -2.77 19.61
CA LEU A 192 5.92 -4.17 19.58
C LEU A 192 6.63 -4.49 18.26
N ASN A 193 6.03 -4.13 17.12
CA ASN A 193 6.61 -4.38 15.81
C ASN A 193 7.97 -3.68 15.65
N ALA A 194 8.08 -2.43 16.09
CA ALA A 194 9.34 -1.70 16.09
C ALA A 194 10.41 -2.40 16.95
N SER A 195 10.05 -2.87 18.15
CA SER A 195 10.95 -3.61 19.04
C SER A 195 11.41 -4.95 18.42
N VAL A 196 10.50 -5.68 17.77
CA VAL A 196 10.83 -6.94 17.07
C VAL A 196 11.75 -6.67 15.88
N GLN A 197 11.43 -5.67 15.07
CA GLN A 197 12.23 -5.30 13.91
C GLN A 197 13.64 -4.86 14.31
N GLU A 198 13.78 -4.05 15.37
CA GLU A 198 15.06 -3.64 15.95
C GLU A 198 15.87 -4.86 16.38
N ASN A 199 15.27 -5.76 17.17
CA ASN A 199 15.91 -6.97 17.67
C ASN A 199 16.37 -7.90 16.55
N VAL A 200 15.48 -8.20 15.59
CA VAL A 200 15.80 -9.09 14.45
C VAL A 200 16.92 -8.49 13.58
N SER A 201 16.87 -7.20 13.33
CA SER A 201 17.91 -6.50 12.55
C SER A 201 19.27 -6.50 13.28
N ALA A 202 19.24 -6.35 14.59
CA ALA A 202 20.43 -6.32 15.45
C ALA A 202 20.74 -7.67 16.14
N ILE A 203 20.18 -8.80 15.68
CA ILE A 203 20.30 -10.09 16.37
C ILE A 203 21.73 -10.54 16.61
N ARG A 204 22.66 -10.20 15.70
CA ARG A 204 24.10 -10.49 15.88
C ARG A 204 24.69 -9.71 17.05
N VAL A 205 24.24 -8.48 17.26
CA VAL A 205 24.67 -7.65 18.41
C VAL A 205 24.12 -8.24 19.70
N VAL A 206 22.82 -8.59 19.74
CA VAL A 206 22.20 -9.24 20.90
C VAL A 206 22.98 -10.50 21.29
N LYS A 207 23.36 -11.32 20.30
CA LYS A 207 24.16 -12.53 20.50
C LYS A 207 25.57 -12.23 20.97
N ALA A 208 26.24 -11.25 20.35
CA ALA A 208 27.63 -10.89 20.69
C ALA A 208 27.76 -10.34 22.13
N TYR A 209 26.71 -9.65 22.61
CA TYR A 209 26.70 -9.08 23.96
C TYR A 209 25.97 -9.94 25.00
N VAL A 210 25.49 -11.15 24.63
CA VAL A 210 24.75 -12.09 25.51
C VAL A 210 23.57 -11.39 26.20
N ARG A 211 22.72 -10.71 25.40
CA ARG A 211 21.60 -9.91 25.89
C ARG A 211 20.22 -10.52 25.56
N GLU A 212 20.17 -11.80 25.26
CA GLU A 212 18.94 -12.50 24.88
C GLU A 212 17.85 -12.41 25.96
N ASP A 213 18.23 -12.56 27.22
CA ASP A 213 17.23 -12.56 28.31
C ASP A 213 16.67 -11.13 28.54
N PHE A 214 17.49 -10.10 28.39
CA PHE A 214 17.01 -8.72 28.42
C PHE A 214 15.99 -8.45 27.31
N GLU A 215 16.27 -8.89 26.09
CA GLU A 215 15.36 -8.72 24.95
C GLU A 215 14.08 -9.56 25.09
N LYS A 216 14.18 -10.79 25.64
CA LYS A 216 13.00 -11.60 25.98
C LYS A 216 12.09 -10.89 26.99
N ASP A 217 12.64 -10.29 28.03
CA ASP A 217 11.87 -9.57 29.03
C ASP A 217 11.24 -8.29 28.46
N ARG A 218 11.96 -7.57 27.59
CA ARG A 218 11.44 -6.40 26.87
C ARG A 218 10.25 -6.78 25.99
N PHE A 219 10.40 -7.84 25.18
CA PHE A 219 9.34 -8.38 24.34
C PHE A 219 8.15 -8.85 25.17
N LYS A 220 8.38 -9.61 26.26
CA LYS A 220 7.34 -10.09 27.17
C LYS A 220 6.49 -8.95 27.74
N LYS A 221 7.11 -7.85 28.18
CA LYS A 221 6.40 -6.66 28.70
C LYS A 221 5.55 -6.01 27.61
N ALA A 222 6.08 -5.83 26.41
CA ALA A 222 5.34 -5.27 25.28
C ALA A 222 4.16 -6.16 24.89
N SER A 223 4.38 -7.47 24.76
CA SER A 223 3.35 -8.46 24.46
C SER A 223 2.25 -8.54 25.54
N GLU A 224 2.63 -8.49 26.83
CA GLU A 224 1.69 -8.46 27.95
C GLU A 224 0.80 -7.21 27.95
N ASN A 225 1.34 -6.05 27.56
CA ASN A 225 0.57 -4.83 27.45
C ASN A 225 -0.48 -4.93 26.31
N ILE A 226 -0.08 -5.48 25.16
CA ILE A 226 -1.01 -5.74 24.05
C ILE A 226 -2.09 -6.73 24.48
N TYR A 227 -1.70 -7.86 25.10
CA TYR A 227 -2.62 -8.87 25.62
C TYR A 227 -3.70 -8.23 26.51
N LYS A 228 -3.30 -7.46 27.53
CA LYS A 228 -4.24 -6.79 28.44
C LYS A 228 -5.20 -5.84 27.72
N MET A 229 -4.73 -5.13 26.70
CA MET A 229 -5.56 -4.23 25.92
C MET A 229 -6.52 -4.97 25.01
N PHE A 230 -6.06 -6.04 24.33
CA PHE A 230 -6.91 -6.92 23.51
C PHE A 230 -8.00 -7.58 24.35
N VAL A 231 -7.66 -8.12 25.53
CA VAL A 231 -8.66 -8.70 26.44
C VAL A 231 -9.75 -7.69 26.82
N LYS A 232 -9.40 -6.41 27.02
CA LYS A 232 -10.39 -5.37 27.27
C LYS A 232 -11.25 -5.05 26.05
N ALA A 233 -10.64 -4.97 24.87
CA ALA A 233 -11.35 -4.70 23.61
C ALA A 233 -12.29 -5.85 23.24
N GLU A 234 -11.76 -7.09 23.24
CA GLU A 234 -12.54 -8.30 22.98
C GLU A 234 -13.62 -8.54 24.03
N GLY A 235 -13.35 -8.23 25.29
CA GLY A 235 -14.32 -8.32 26.39
C GLY A 235 -15.58 -7.48 26.17
N VAL A 236 -15.50 -6.41 25.35
CA VAL A 236 -16.67 -5.64 24.92
C VAL A 236 -17.37 -6.31 23.73
N ILE A 237 -16.61 -6.82 22.77
CA ILE A 237 -17.14 -7.46 21.55
C ILE A 237 -17.80 -8.81 21.86
N VAL A 238 -17.28 -9.56 22.83
CA VAL A 238 -17.83 -10.87 23.25
C VAL A 238 -19.32 -10.79 23.57
N PHE A 239 -19.82 -9.65 24.09
CA PHE A 239 -21.25 -9.48 24.36
C PHE A 239 -22.13 -9.40 23.11
N ASN A 240 -21.54 -9.16 21.93
CA ASN A 240 -22.29 -9.05 20.67
C ASN A 240 -23.09 -10.33 20.37
N ASN A 241 -22.45 -11.48 20.40
CA ASN A 241 -23.11 -12.77 20.08
C ASN A 241 -24.17 -13.20 21.12
N PRO A 242 -23.91 -13.20 22.44
CA PRO A 242 -24.93 -13.48 23.44
C PRO A 242 -26.16 -12.57 23.38
N VAL A 243 -25.97 -11.27 23.19
CA VAL A 243 -27.09 -10.30 23.07
C VAL A 243 -27.92 -10.59 21.83
N MET A 244 -27.26 -10.85 20.68
CA MET A 244 -27.95 -11.25 19.46
C MET A 244 -28.75 -12.53 19.65
N MET A 245 -28.16 -13.58 20.22
CA MET A 245 -28.86 -14.85 20.47
C MET A 245 -30.01 -14.70 21.44
N ALA A 246 -29.84 -13.92 22.50
CA ALA A 246 -30.94 -13.62 23.43
C ALA A 246 -32.10 -12.93 22.73
N ALA A 247 -31.84 -11.97 21.86
CA ALA A 247 -32.87 -11.28 21.08
C ALA A 247 -33.57 -12.23 20.09
N VAL A 248 -32.80 -13.06 19.35
CA VAL A 248 -33.35 -14.07 18.44
C VAL A 248 -34.29 -15.01 19.16
N TYR A 249 -33.83 -15.64 20.26
CA TYR A 249 -34.67 -16.58 21.01
C TYR A 249 -35.87 -15.90 21.67
N THR A 250 -35.73 -14.69 22.17
CA THR A 250 -36.85 -13.91 22.71
C THR A 250 -37.91 -13.66 21.62
N CYS A 251 -37.48 -13.23 20.42
CA CYS A 251 -38.40 -13.05 19.30
C CYS A 251 -39.09 -14.36 18.91
N ILE A 252 -38.33 -15.46 18.77
CA ILE A 252 -38.88 -16.77 18.44
C ILE A 252 -39.94 -17.22 19.45
N ILE A 253 -39.64 -17.11 20.75
CA ILE A 253 -40.57 -17.50 21.83
C ILE A 253 -41.83 -16.63 21.79
N LEU A 254 -41.70 -15.31 21.69
CA LEU A 254 -42.86 -14.40 21.65
C LEU A 254 -43.74 -14.65 20.42
N ILE A 255 -43.12 -14.82 19.26
CA ILE A 255 -43.84 -15.04 18.01
C ILE A 255 -44.53 -16.41 17.98
N SER A 256 -43.83 -17.46 18.45
CA SER A 256 -44.41 -18.79 18.57
C SER A 256 -45.56 -18.79 19.56
N TRP A 257 -45.43 -18.16 20.72
CA TRP A 257 -46.48 -18.11 21.73
C TRP A 257 -47.68 -17.32 21.29
N ILE A 258 -47.49 -16.10 20.80
CA ILE A 258 -48.59 -15.24 20.34
C ILE A 258 -49.21 -15.81 19.04
N GLY A 259 -48.36 -16.26 18.10
CA GLY A 259 -48.78 -16.85 16.83
C GLY A 259 -49.60 -18.12 17.05
N ALA A 260 -49.19 -19.02 17.96
CA ALA A 260 -49.99 -20.21 18.29
C ALA A 260 -51.39 -19.84 18.82
N LYS A 261 -51.49 -18.79 19.70
CA LYS A 261 -52.81 -18.30 20.13
C LYS A 261 -53.63 -17.75 18.97
N MET A 262 -53.00 -17.08 18.01
CA MET A 262 -53.67 -16.54 16.83
C MET A 262 -54.14 -17.64 15.87
N ILE A 263 -53.39 -18.75 15.75
CA ILE A 263 -53.79 -19.92 14.95
C ILE A 263 -55.04 -20.56 15.54
N VAL A 264 -55.08 -20.77 16.89
CA VAL A 264 -56.27 -21.34 17.56
C VAL A 264 -57.54 -20.52 17.35
N VAL A 265 -57.43 -19.21 17.15
CA VAL A 265 -58.53 -18.28 16.87
C VAL A 265 -58.76 -18.09 15.37
N ASN A 266 -58.10 -18.85 14.50
CA ASN A 266 -58.15 -18.78 13.03
C ASN A 266 -57.82 -17.38 12.46
N SER A 267 -56.95 -16.61 13.12
CA SER A 267 -56.50 -15.29 12.67
C SER A 267 -55.08 -15.32 12.06
N LEU A 268 -54.41 -16.47 12.03
CA LEU A 268 -53.12 -16.73 11.42
C LEU A 268 -53.09 -18.20 10.96
N THR A 269 -52.38 -18.51 9.88
CA THR A 269 -52.18 -19.89 9.41
C THR A 269 -50.86 -20.47 9.93
N THR A 270 -50.72 -21.80 9.84
CA THR A 270 -49.50 -22.49 10.25
C THR A 270 -48.32 -22.12 9.34
N GLY A 271 -48.57 -22.02 8.03
CA GLY A 271 -47.56 -21.62 7.05
C GLY A 271 -47.10 -20.16 7.23
N GLU A 272 -48.01 -19.25 7.54
CA GLU A 272 -47.72 -17.86 7.86
C GLU A 272 -46.80 -17.75 9.10
N LEU A 273 -47.06 -18.52 10.16
CA LEU A 273 -46.22 -18.56 11.33
C LEU A 273 -44.80 -19.04 11.00
N MET A 274 -44.67 -20.10 10.19
CA MET A 274 -43.34 -20.61 9.76
C MET A 274 -42.57 -19.58 8.92
N SER A 275 -43.26 -18.84 8.05
CA SER A 275 -42.68 -17.75 7.27
C SER A 275 -42.18 -16.61 8.17
N LEU A 276 -42.96 -16.22 9.18
CA LEU A 276 -42.56 -15.21 10.16
C LEU A 276 -41.31 -15.64 10.93
N LEU A 277 -41.22 -16.90 11.38
CA LEU A 277 -40.01 -17.40 12.05
C LEU A 277 -38.76 -17.35 11.15
N THR A 278 -38.94 -17.66 9.85
CA THR A 278 -37.87 -17.58 8.86
C THR A 278 -37.41 -16.13 8.64
N TYR A 279 -38.35 -15.18 8.52
CA TYR A 279 -38.01 -13.76 8.40
C TYR A 279 -37.32 -13.24 9.66
N CYS A 280 -37.71 -13.69 10.88
CA CYS A 280 -37.01 -13.37 12.10
C CYS A 280 -35.52 -13.72 12.03
N MET A 281 -35.21 -14.94 11.64
CA MET A 281 -33.82 -15.39 11.48
C MET A 281 -33.06 -14.55 10.44
N ASN A 282 -33.67 -14.30 9.29
CA ASN A 282 -33.06 -13.50 8.24
C ASN A 282 -32.77 -12.06 8.67
N ILE A 283 -33.72 -11.42 9.37
CA ILE A 283 -33.55 -10.06 9.90
C ILE A 283 -32.38 -10.00 10.88
N MET A 284 -32.34 -10.93 11.83
CA MET A 284 -31.33 -10.95 12.88
C MET A 284 -29.93 -11.25 12.31
N MET A 285 -29.80 -12.24 11.40
CA MET A 285 -28.53 -12.55 10.74
C MET A 285 -27.97 -11.38 9.93
N ASN A 286 -28.84 -10.70 9.19
CA ASN A 286 -28.40 -9.55 8.38
C ASN A 286 -28.02 -8.34 9.25
N LEU A 287 -28.64 -8.14 10.40
CA LEU A 287 -28.24 -7.11 11.35
C LEU A 287 -26.84 -7.38 11.93
N MET A 288 -26.55 -8.65 12.27
CA MET A 288 -25.21 -9.06 12.70
C MET A 288 -24.16 -8.85 11.60
N MET A 289 -24.47 -9.24 10.37
CA MET A 289 -23.58 -9.05 9.22
C MET A 289 -23.31 -7.56 8.97
N LEU A 290 -24.30 -6.69 9.08
CA LEU A 290 -24.14 -5.25 8.91
C LEU A 290 -23.21 -4.65 9.97
N SER A 291 -23.30 -5.11 11.23
CA SER A 291 -22.38 -4.70 12.29
C SER A 291 -20.93 -5.09 11.97
N MET A 292 -20.70 -6.32 11.50
CA MET A 292 -19.35 -6.79 11.13
C MET A 292 -18.77 -5.99 9.96
N VAL A 293 -19.57 -5.72 8.93
CA VAL A 293 -19.17 -4.93 7.75
C VAL A 293 -18.79 -3.51 8.16
N PHE A 294 -19.55 -2.88 9.07
CA PHE A 294 -19.24 -1.55 9.57
C PHE A 294 -17.87 -1.48 10.27
N VAL A 295 -17.56 -2.46 11.13
CA VAL A 295 -16.25 -2.54 11.78
C VAL A 295 -15.14 -2.64 10.72
N MET A 296 -15.31 -3.51 9.71
CA MET A 296 -14.30 -3.74 8.70
C MET A 296 -14.06 -2.51 7.79
N ILE A 297 -15.12 -1.79 7.44
CA ILE A 297 -15.01 -0.51 6.72
C ILE A 297 -14.24 0.51 7.56
N THR A 298 -14.55 0.60 8.86
CA THR A 298 -13.87 1.53 9.77
C THR A 298 -12.36 1.24 9.86
N MET A 299 -11.96 -0.03 9.94
CA MET A 299 -10.56 -0.43 9.92
C MET A 299 -9.86 -0.07 8.60
N SER A 300 -10.60 -0.08 7.49
CA SER A 300 -10.04 0.24 6.17
C SER A 300 -9.85 1.73 5.92
N ILE A 301 -10.43 2.61 6.76
CA ILE A 301 -10.30 4.07 6.60
C ILE A 301 -8.84 4.51 6.72
N ALA A 302 -8.10 3.97 7.68
CA ALA A 302 -6.68 4.29 7.86
C ALA A 302 -5.83 3.89 6.62
N SER A 303 -6.11 2.73 6.03
CA SER A 303 -5.47 2.32 4.77
C SER A 303 -5.85 3.25 3.60
N ALA A 304 -7.10 3.72 3.55
CA ALA A 304 -7.58 4.67 2.55
C ALA A 304 -6.87 6.03 2.67
N GLU A 305 -6.65 6.52 3.87
CA GLU A 305 -5.93 7.78 4.13
C GLU A 305 -4.48 7.69 3.66
N ARG A 306 -3.76 6.61 4.02
CA ARG A 306 -2.38 6.40 3.59
C ARG A 306 -2.24 6.27 2.06
N ILE A 307 -3.18 5.62 1.39
CA ILE A 307 -3.21 5.55 -0.08
C ILE A 307 -3.45 6.92 -0.68
N CYS A 308 -4.42 7.68 -0.14
CA CYS A 308 -4.72 9.02 -0.63
C CYS A 308 -3.57 10.00 -0.40
N GLU A 309 -2.80 9.84 0.67
CA GLU A 309 -1.60 10.63 0.91
C GLU A 309 -0.60 10.45 -0.24
N VAL A 310 -0.31 9.21 -0.66
CA VAL A 310 0.57 8.94 -1.80
C VAL A 310 -0.02 9.44 -3.12
N LEU A 311 -1.32 9.22 -3.37
CA LEU A 311 -1.96 9.66 -4.63
C LEU A 311 -2.05 11.18 -4.79
N ASN A 312 -2.09 11.93 -3.68
CA ASN A 312 -2.21 13.39 -3.70
C ASN A 312 -0.85 14.09 -3.53
N GLU A 313 0.20 13.35 -3.17
CA GLU A 313 1.54 13.91 -3.07
C GLU A 313 2.04 14.33 -4.44
N LYS A 314 2.66 15.52 -4.50
CA LYS A 314 3.22 16.08 -5.72
C LYS A 314 4.71 16.27 -5.54
N SER A 315 5.46 16.01 -6.59
CA SER A 315 6.88 16.33 -6.62
C SER A 315 7.07 17.86 -6.41
N ASP A 316 7.97 18.21 -5.53
CA ASP A 316 8.40 19.60 -5.31
C ASP A 316 9.43 20.06 -6.37
N ILE A 317 10.03 19.11 -7.09
CA ILE A 317 10.94 19.35 -8.19
C ILE A 317 10.24 18.99 -9.51
N THR A 318 10.02 19.99 -10.35
CA THR A 318 9.38 19.85 -11.65
C THR A 318 10.15 20.59 -12.72
N ASN A 319 9.94 20.25 -13.97
CA ASN A 319 10.48 20.98 -15.09
C ASN A 319 9.87 22.41 -15.15
N PRO A 320 10.64 23.43 -15.56
CA PRO A 320 10.10 24.76 -15.84
C PRO A 320 9.19 24.72 -17.08
N GLU A 321 8.42 25.78 -17.31
CA GLU A 321 7.52 25.87 -18.48
C GLU A 321 8.28 25.82 -19.83
N LYS A 322 9.52 26.32 -19.86
CA LYS A 322 10.40 26.29 -21.02
C LYS A 322 11.76 25.76 -20.61
N PRO A 323 11.91 24.41 -20.54
CA PRO A 323 13.16 23.82 -20.13
C PRO A 323 14.26 23.94 -21.20
N ASP A 324 15.48 24.10 -20.74
CA ASP A 324 16.67 23.95 -21.55
C ASP A 324 17.03 22.48 -21.74
N TYR A 325 17.23 22.06 -22.99
CA TYR A 325 17.56 20.68 -23.37
C TYR A 325 19.04 20.47 -23.72
N GLU A 326 19.90 21.43 -23.43
CA GLU A 326 21.33 21.35 -23.73
C GLU A 326 22.16 21.90 -22.57
N VAL A 327 23.02 21.05 -22.02
CA VAL A 327 24.09 21.45 -21.10
C VAL A 327 25.34 21.72 -21.94
N THR A 328 25.86 22.91 -21.92
CA THR A 328 26.96 23.33 -22.81
C THR A 328 28.27 22.67 -22.46
N ASP A 329 28.68 22.71 -21.19
CA ASP A 329 29.92 22.17 -20.67
C ASP A 329 29.78 21.63 -19.23
N GLY A 330 30.87 21.15 -18.64
CA GLY A 330 30.91 20.61 -17.29
C GLY A 330 31.30 21.64 -16.21
N SER A 331 31.20 22.96 -16.49
CA SER A 331 31.48 23.99 -15.48
C SER A 331 30.40 24.01 -14.39
N ILE A 332 30.79 24.28 -13.15
CA ILE A 332 29.87 24.31 -11.99
C ILE A 332 30.14 25.59 -11.20
N ARG A 333 29.07 26.31 -10.80
CA ARG A 333 29.19 27.48 -9.93
C ARG A 333 28.08 27.45 -8.88
N PHE A 334 28.47 27.60 -7.63
CA PHE A 334 27.60 27.87 -6.49
C PHE A 334 27.66 29.38 -6.22
N ASP A 335 26.51 30.02 -6.10
CA ASP A 335 26.38 31.44 -5.92
C ASP A 335 25.48 31.72 -4.72
N HIS A 336 26.09 32.09 -3.59
CA HIS A 336 25.42 32.33 -2.30
C HIS A 336 24.45 31.23 -1.89
N VAL A 337 24.85 29.95 -2.03
CA VAL A 337 23.97 28.78 -1.84
C VAL A 337 23.78 28.49 -0.36
N THR A 338 22.53 28.55 0.07
CA THR A 338 22.07 28.05 1.37
C THR A 338 21.10 26.90 1.16
N PHE A 339 21.25 25.80 1.93
CA PHE A 339 20.41 24.62 1.80
C PHE A 339 19.95 24.08 3.16
N ARG A 340 18.67 23.68 3.21
CA ARG A 340 18.01 22.98 4.34
C ARG A 340 17.19 21.82 3.83
N TYR A 341 17.31 20.64 4.42
CA TYR A 341 16.43 19.51 4.12
C TYR A 341 14.98 19.77 4.59
N ASN A 342 14.84 20.38 5.76
CA ASN A 342 13.55 20.80 6.26
C ASN A 342 13.47 22.33 6.25
N LYS A 343 12.52 22.90 5.50
CA LYS A 343 12.30 24.35 5.36
C LYS A 343 12.03 25.06 6.70
N THR A 344 11.59 24.31 7.73
CA THR A 344 11.32 24.84 9.07
C THR A 344 12.51 24.73 10.04
N SER A 345 13.64 24.17 9.60
CA SER A 345 14.83 24.06 10.44
C SER A 345 15.53 25.41 10.57
N ASP A 346 15.89 25.79 11.80
CA ASP A 346 16.60 27.05 12.07
C ASP A 346 18.04 27.04 11.55
N THR A 347 18.69 25.87 11.54
CA THR A 347 20.09 25.74 11.11
C THR A 347 20.19 25.21 9.68
N PRO A 348 20.90 25.92 8.78
CA PRO A 348 21.17 25.42 7.44
C PRO A 348 22.19 24.28 7.46
N VAL A 349 22.08 23.37 6.49
CA VAL A 349 23.03 22.28 6.25
C VAL A 349 24.22 22.80 5.43
N LEU A 350 23.96 23.71 4.50
CA LEU A 350 24.94 24.51 3.77
C LEU A 350 24.57 25.97 3.95
N ASP A 351 25.54 26.83 4.20
CA ASP A 351 25.33 28.25 4.48
C ASP A 351 26.30 29.11 3.67
N ASP A 352 25.73 29.96 2.81
CA ASP A 352 26.43 30.94 1.95
C ASP A 352 27.64 30.34 1.17
N ILE A 353 27.44 29.19 0.51
CA ILE A 353 28.48 28.54 -0.26
C ILE A 353 28.72 29.26 -1.58
N ASN A 354 29.97 29.67 -1.81
CA ASN A 354 30.47 30.28 -3.02
C ASN A 354 31.63 29.45 -3.57
N LEU A 355 31.45 28.82 -4.75
CA LEU A 355 32.43 27.92 -5.35
C LEU A 355 32.32 27.98 -6.87
N SER A 356 33.47 27.98 -7.57
CA SER A 356 33.53 27.91 -9.03
C SER A 356 34.49 26.82 -9.47
N ILE A 357 34.05 25.94 -10.36
CA ILE A 357 34.78 24.80 -10.90
C ILE A 357 34.75 24.89 -12.42
N ALA A 358 35.92 24.86 -13.04
CA ALA A 358 36.05 24.87 -14.49
C ALA A 358 35.68 23.51 -15.12
N SER A 359 35.26 23.57 -16.40
CA SER A 359 34.98 22.31 -17.14
C SER A 359 36.24 21.47 -17.28
N GLY A 360 36.12 20.16 -17.04
CA GLY A 360 37.23 19.19 -17.09
C GLY A 360 38.08 19.14 -15.81
N GLU A 361 37.83 20.01 -14.84
CA GLU A 361 38.60 20.04 -13.58
C GLU A 361 38.26 18.84 -12.70
N THR A 362 39.26 18.35 -11.95
CA THR A 362 39.08 17.30 -10.94
C THR A 362 39.18 17.90 -9.55
N ILE A 363 38.09 17.84 -8.79
CA ILE A 363 37.97 18.43 -7.46
C ILE A 363 37.83 17.33 -6.41
N GLY A 364 38.70 17.34 -5.42
CA GLY A 364 38.59 16.53 -4.21
C GLY A 364 37.86 17.27 -3.10
N ILE A 365 36.83 16.64 -2.55
CA ILE A 365 36.03 17.16 -1.43
C ILE A 365 36.33 16.32 -0.18
N ILE A 366 37.01 16.92 0.79
CA ILE A 366 37.47 16.27 2.02
C ILE A 366 36.76 16.91 3.23
N GLY A 367 36.43 16.10 4.22
CA GLY A 367 35.88 16.57 5.49
C GLY A 367 35.40 15.42 6.36
N GLY A 368 35.15 15.69 7.63
CA GLY A 368 34.63 14.70 8.58
C GLY A 368 33.23 14.16 8.21
N THR A 369 32.85 13.06 8.84
CA THR A 369 31.50 12.53 8.73
C THR A 369 30.50 13.58 9.24
N GLY A 370 29.42 13.83 8.50
CA GLY A 370 28.42 14.84 8.84
C GLY A 370 28.74 16.27 8.37
N SER A 371 29.83 16.51 7.63
CA SER A 371 30.20 17.84 7.11
C SER A 371 29.49 18.24 5.81
N SER A 372 28.35 17.63 5.52
CA SER A 372 27.42 17.99 4.42
C SER A 372 27.98 17.87 2.99
N LYS A 373 29.04 17.07 2.77
CA LYS A 373 29.65 16.87 1.44
C LYS A 373 28.67 16.30 0.41
N SER A 374 27.96 15.24 0.78
CA SER A 374 26.93 14.64 -0.08
C SER A 374 25.77 15.61 -0.38
N SER A 375 25.41 16.45 0.60
CA SER A 375 24.38 17.49 0.40
C SER A 375 24.80 18.50 -0.68
N LEU A 376 26.08 18.90 -0.69
CA LEU A 376 26.62 19.83 -1.68
C LEU A 376 26.51 19.25 -3.10
N VAL A 377 26.98 18.03 -3.32
CA VAL A 377 26.99 17.44 -4.67
C VAL A 377 25.60 17.06 -5.17
N ASN A 378 24.65 16.74 -4.28
CA ASN A 378 23.29 16.43 -4.64
C ASN A 378 22.51 17.63 -5.24
N LEU A 379 22.97 18.85 -5.00
CA LEU A 379 22.39 20.06 -5.59
C LEU A 379 22.79 20.22 -7.07
N ILE A 380 23.94 19.67 -7.49
CA ILE A 380 24.43 19.80 -8.88
C ILE A 380 23.54 19.05 -9.86
N SER A 381 23.12 17.84 -9.51
CA SER A 381 22.18 17.02 -10.31
C SER A 381 20.71 17.33 -10.01
N ARG A 382 20.45 18.39 -9.24
CA ARG A 382 19.12 18.81 -8.81
C ARG A 382 18.31 17.65 -8.22
N LEU A 383 18.91 16.88 -7.29
CA LEU A 383 18.18 15.91 -6.46
C LEU A 383 17.40 16.62 -5.37
N TYR A 384 17.87 17.81 -4.96
CA TYR A 384 17.19 18.78 -4.10
C TYR A 384 17.36 20.18 -4.70
N ASP A 385 16.42 21.07 -4.44
CA ASP A 385 16.55 22.50 -4.78
C ASP A 385 17.13 23.29 -3.60
N VAL A 386 17.90 24.34 -3.89
CA VAL A 386 18.49 25.23 -2.90
C VAL A 386 17.40 26.00 -2.13
N SER A 387 17.67 26.35 -0.86
CA SER A 387 16.78 27.20 -0.06
C SER A 387 16.97 28.68 -0.39
N ALA A 388 18.20 29.11 -0.74
CA ALA A 388 18.55 30.42 -1.22
C ALA A 388 19.80 30.32 -2.11
N GLY A 389 20.02 31.32 -2.97
CA GLY A 389 21.09 31.32 -3.95
C GLY A 389 20.76 30.50 -5.20
N ALA A 390 21.80 30.15 -5.96
CA ALA A 390 21.67 29.38 -7.18
C ALA A 390 22.88 28.46 -7.43
N VAL A 391 22.62 27.32 -8.07
CA VAL A 391 23.65 26.41 -8.61
C VAL A 391 23.57 26.47 -10.12
N TYR A 392 24.72 26.68 -10.75
CA TYR A 392 24.84 26.77 -12.21
C TYR A 392 25.66 25.56 -12.72
N VAL A 393 25.22 24.99 -13.83
CA VAL A 393 25.93 23.94 -14.59
C VAL A 393 25.98 24.42 -16.05
N GLY A 394 27.16 24.38 -16.69
CA GLY A 394 27.30 24.88 -18.06
C GLY A 394 26.85 26.35 -18.22
N GLY A 395 27.04 27.17 -17.17
CA GLY A 395 26.69 28.60 -17.15
C GLY A 395 25.22 28.92 -16.93
N LYS A 396 24.30 27.93 -16.85
CA LYS A 396 22.87 28.13 -16.60
C LYS A 396 22.46 27.55 -15.26
N ASP A 397 21.45 28.16 -14.63
CA ASP A 397 20.86 27.64 -13.37
C ASP A 397 20.29 26.23 -13.56
N VAL A 398 20.58 25.31 -12.65
CA VAL A 398 20.09 23.93 -12.71
C VAL A 398 18.57 23.83 -12.76
N ARG A 399 17.86 24.86 -12.28
CA ARG A 399 16.39 24.94 -12.32
C ARG A 399 15.82 25.26 -13.69
N SER A 400 16.65 25.74 -14.62
CA SER A 400 16.22 26.07 -15.99
C SER A 400 16.22 24.85 -16.93
N TYR A 401 16.94 23.80 -16.56
CA TYR A 401 17.07 22.60 -17.40
C TYR A 401 15.86 21.68 -17.31
N ASP A 402 15.65 20.91 -18.37
CA ASP A 402 14.93 19.65 -18.30
C ASP A 402 15.66 18.69 -17.35
N LEU A 403 14.92 18.06 -16.43
CA LEU A 403 15.50 17.21 -15.38
C LEU A 403 16.24 15.99 -15.96
N ASP A 404 15.67 15.36 -16.99
CA ASP A 404 16.27 14.18 -17.60
C ASP A 404 17.56 14.57 -18.34
N THR A 405 17.54 15.70 -19.05
CA THR A 405 18.72 16.25 -19.72
C THR A 405 19.84 16.55 -18.72
N LEU A 406 19.54 17.30 -17.66
CA LEU A 406 20.54 17.61 -16.63
C LEU A 406 21.12 16.34 -16.00
N ARG A 407 20.25 15.41 -15.60
CA ARG A 407 20.66 14.17 -14.93
C ARG A 407 21.36 13.19 -15.85
N ASN A 408 21.19 13.29 -17.16
CA ASN A 408 21.95 12.49 -18.13
C ASN A 408 23.39 13.02 -18.27
N GLU A 409 23.57 14.34 -18.20
CA GLU A 409 24.88 14.97 -18.28
C GLU A 409 25.64 15.03 -16.94
N VAL A 410 24.93 14.89 -15.81
CA VAL A 410 25.50 14.81 -14.46
C VAL A 410 25.29 13.42 -13.89
N SER A 411 26.31 12.58 -13.97
CA SER A 411 26.26 11.22 -13.44
C SER A 411 26.75 11.17 -11.99
N VAL A 412 26.01 10.49 -11.14
CA VAL A 412 26.30 10.37 -9.70
C VAL A 412 26.44 8.91 -9.30
N VAL A 413 27.57 8.57 -8.69
CA VAL A 413 27.74 7.31 -7.97
C VAL A 413 27.50 7.60 -6.50
N LEU A 414 26.35 7.16 -5.97
CA LEU A 414 25.92 7.41 -4.61
C LEU A 414 26.75 6.62 -3.60
N GLN A 415 26.84 7.13 -2.37
CA GLN A 415 27.52 6.45 -1.26
C GLN A 415 26.98 5.03 -1.01
N ASN A 416 25.66 4.87 -1.05
CA ASN A 416 25.00 3.56 -0.99
C ASN A 416 24.86 2.96 -2.38
N ASN A 417 25.82 2.12 -2.75
CA ASN A 417 25.84 1.45 -4.04
C ASN A 417 24.80 0.32 -4.11
N VAL A 418 23.84 0.42 -5.01
CA VAL A 418 22.78 -0.58 -5.20
C VAL A 418 22.88 -1.18 -6.60
N LEU A 419 22.86 -2.51 -6.66
CA LEU A 419 22.71 -3.28 -7.89
C LEU A 419 21.34 -3.94 -7.91
N PHE A 420 20.77 -4.03 -9.11
CA PHE A 420 19.48 -4.69 -9.32
C PHE A 420 19.65 -6.17 -9.63
N SER A 421 18.63 -6.97 -9.37
CA SER A 421 18.62 -8.37 -9.79
C SER A 421 18.63 -8.47 -11.31
N GLY A 422 19.56 -9.25 -11.86
CA GLY A 422 19.77 -9.41 -13.29
C GLY A 422 21.24 -9.70 -13.60
N SER A 423 21.62 -9.76 -14.87
CA SER A 423 23.01 -9.95 -15.27
C SER A 423 23.87 -8.70 -14.97
N ILE A 424 25.19 -8.84 -15.03
CA ILE A 424 26.09 -7.68 -14.97
C ILE A 424 25.81 -6.74 -16.13
N TYR A 425 25.59 -7.24 -17.37
CA TYR A 425 25.19 -6.40 -18.50
C TYR A 425 23.90 -5.62 -18.23
N ASP A 426 22.86 -6.26 -17.66
CA ASP A 426 21.61 -5.57 -17.34
C ASP A 426 21.87 -4.42 -16.36
N ASN A 427 22.71 -4.64 -15.35
CA ASN A 427 23.09 -3.62 -14.39
C ASN A 427 23.89 -2.47 -15.02
N LEU A 428 24.76 -2.73 -15.96
CA LEU A 428 25.54 -1.71 -16.68
C LEU A 428 24.66 -0.88 -17.60
N ARG A 429 23.71 -1.51 -18.30
CA ARG A 429 22.77 -0.83 -19.21
C ARG A 429 21.76 0.10 -18.50
N TRP A 430 21.72 0.10 -17.18
CA TRP A 430 21.04 1.20 -16.47
C TRP A 430 21.70 2.56 -16.70
N GLY A 431 22.99 2.60 -17.03
CA GLY A 431 23.69 3.82 -17.44
C GLY A 431 23.33 4.27 -18.86
N ASN A 432 23.26 3.33 -19.78
CA ASN A 432 22.86 3.54 -21.17
C ASN A 432 22.20 2.25 -21.70
N PRO A 433 20.86 2.24 -21.91
CA PRO A 433 20.15 1.06 -22.39
C PRO A 433 20.61 0.53 -23.74
N ASP A 434 21.13 1.40 -24.61
CA ASP A 434 21.59 1.08 -25.96
C ASP A 434 23.08 0.72 -26.02
N ALA A 435 23.77 0.64 -24.87
CA ALA A 435 25.18 0.33 -24.82
C ALA A 435 25.48 -1.05 -25.38
N THR A 436 26.45 -1.12 -26.31
CA THR A 436 26.97 -2.39 -26.84
C THR A 436 27.76 -3.15 -25.77
N ASP A 437 27.98 -4.45 -26.01
CA ASP A 437 28.80 -5.27 -25.11
C ASP A 437 30.23 -4.73 -25.01
N GLU A 438 30.80 -4.21 -26.11
CA GLU A 438 32.12 -3.60 -26.15
C GLU A 438 32.17 -2.34 -25.28
N GLN A 439 31.16 -1.46 -25.35
CA GLN A 439 31.07 -0.27 -24.51
C GLN A 439 30.94 -0.65 -23.04
N CYS A 440 30.16 -1.66 -22.70
CA CYS A 440 30.03 -2.19 -21.35
C CYS A 440 31.36 -2.71 -20.83
N ARG A 441 32.11 -3.47 -21.65
CA ARG A 441 33.45 -3.97 -21.28
C ARG A 441 34.44 -2.83 -21.10
N HIS A 442 34.50 -1.87 -22.01
CA HIS A 442 35.35 -0.71 -21.90
C HIS A 442 35.09 0.10 -20.60
N ALA A 443 33.82 0.37 -20.28
CA ALA A 443 33.48 1.04 -19.02
C ALA A 443 33.92 0.23 -17.77
N CYS A 444 33.84 -1.10 -17.84
CA CYS A 444 34.34 -1.97 -16.79
C CYS A 444 35.87 -1.99 -16.69
N ASP A 445 36.58 -1.87 -17.82
CA ASP A 445 38.04 -1.74 -17.82
C ASP A 445 38.47 -0.45 -17.13
N LEU A 446 37.85 0.69 -17.44
CA LEU A 446 38.09 1.97 -16.79
C LEU A 446 37.82 1.94 -15.27
N ALA A 447 36.77 1.22 -14.86
CA ALA A 447 36.43 1.02 -13.45
C ALA A 447 37.21 -0.14 -12.79
N CYS A 448 38.18 -0.77 -13.47
CA CYS A 448 38.91 -1.97 -13.04
C CYS A 448 37.97 -3.12 -12.63
N ALA A 449 36.78 -3.21 -13.20
CA ALA A 449 35.81 -4.25 -12.89
C ALA A 449 36.03 -5.53 -13.68
N SER A 450 36.59 -5.47 -14.88
CA SER A 450 36.86 -6.62 -15.73
C SER A 450 37.78 -7.67 -15.08
N GLU A 451 38.68 -7.23 -14.20
CA GLU A 451 39.61 -8.11 -13.46
C GLU A 451 38.87 -9.20 -12.65
N PHE A 452 37.75 -8.86 -12.00
CA PHE A 452 36.99 -9.85 -11.25
C PHE A 452 35.86 -10.48 -12.06
N ILE A 453 35.27 -9.75 -13.02
CA ILE A 453 34.20 -10.26 -13.86
C ILE A 453 34.69 -11.47 -14.66
N ASN A 454 35.91 -11.38 -15.23
CA ASN A 454 36.52 -12.47 -16.00
C ASN A 454 36.84 -13.72 -15.16
N ARG A 455 36.79 -13.63 -13.83
CA ARG A 455 36.93 -14.77 -12.92
C ARG A 455 35.61 -15.47 -12.61
N PHE A 456 34.49 -14.85 -12.94
CA PHE A 456 33.19 -15.49 -12.77
C PHE A 456 32.94 -16.53 -13.89
N PRO A 457 32.33 -17.67 -13.58
CA PRO A 457 32.06 -18.71 -14.57
C PRO A 457 31.31 -18.21 -15.82
N ASP A 458 30.33 -17.30 -15.60
CA ASP A 458 29.48 -16.76 -16.67
C ASP A 458 29.92 -15.36 -17.12
N GLY A 459 31.08 -14.86 -16.64
CA GLY A 459 31.61 -13.54 -16.98
C GLY A 459 30.58 -12.43 -16.78
N TYR A 460 30.33 -11.62 -17.81
CA TYR A 460 29.36 -10.52 -17.80
C TYR A 460 27.88 -10.96 -17.73
N ASN A 461 27.58 -12.23 -18.01
CA ASN A 461 26.24 -12.80 -17.85
C ASN A 461 25.98 -13.32 -16.43
N THR A 462 26.97 -13.22 -15.54
CA THR A 462 26.80 -13.59 -14.13
C THR A 462 25.62 -12.86 -13.52
N HIS A 463 24.72 -13.61 -12.88
CA HIS A 463 23.54 -13.06 -12.23
C HIS A 463 23.91 -12.35 -10.92
N ILE A 464 23.48 -11.13 -10.78
CA ILE A 464 23.56 -10.32 -9.58
C ILE A 464 22.25 -10.47 -8.81
N GLU A 465 22.32 -10.80 -7.52
CA GLU A 465 21.16 -10.85 -6.64
C GLU A 465 20.69 -9.44 -6.25
N GLN A 466 19.46 -9.33 -5.77
CA GLN A 466 18.88 -8.07 -5.30
C GLN A 466 19.79 -7.37 -4.29
N GLY A 467 20.11 -6.11 -4.57
CA GLY A 467 21.03 -5.30 -3.76
C GLY A 467 22.48 -5.70 -3.90
N GLY A 468 22.84 -6.63 -4.79
CA GLY A 468 24.21 -7.11 -5.00
C GLY A 468 24.73 -7.90 -3.81
N SER A 469 23.91 -8.76 -3.17
CA SER A 469 24.31 -9.52 -1.97
C SER A 469 25.37 -10.59 -2.26
N ASN A 470 25.50 -11.02 -3.51
CA ASN A 470 26.47 -12.03 -3.97
C ASN A 470 27.79 -11.44 -4.50
N VAL A 471 28.00 -10.13 -4.38
CA VAL A 471 29.27 -9.46 -4.75
C VAL A 471 29.83 -8.66 -3.58
N SER A 472 31.15 -8.50 -3.52
CA SER A 472 31.82 -7.73 -2.46
C SER A 472 31.52 -6.22 -2.60
N GLY A 473 31.71 -5.46 -1.50
CA GLY A 473 31.52 -4.01 -1.50
C GLY A 473 32.34 -3.29 -2.58
N GLY A 474 33.62 -3.63 -2.72
CA GLY A 474 34.48 -3.05 -3.75
C GLY A 474 34.11 -3.48 -5.19
N GLN A 475 33.61 -4.70 -5.40
CA GLN A 475 33.08 -5.12 -6.69
C GLN A 475 31.82 -4.34 -7.05
N LYS A 476 30.92 -4.16 -6.08
CA LYS A 476 29.70 -3.37 -6.23
C LYS A 476 30.00 -1.90 -6.60
N GLN A 477 30.95 -1.29 -5.91
CA GLN A 477 31.40 0.09 -6.20
C GLN A 477 31.91 0.22 -7.63
N ARG A 478 32.82 -0.68 -8.06
CA ARG A 478 33.38 -0.67 -9.42
C ARG A 478 32.31 -0.87 -10.50
N LEU A 479 31.31 -1.73 -10.28
CA LEU A 479 30.18 -1.87 -11.19
C LEU A 479 29.31 -0.61 -11.27
N CYS A 480 29.09 0.08 -10.14
CA CYS A 480 28.35 1.36 -10.12
C CYS A 480 29.14 2.49 -10.80
N ILE A 481 30.48 2.50 -10.68
CA ILE A 481 31.35 3.43 -11.41
C ILE A 481 31.23 3.16 -12.93
N ALA A 482 31.36 1.91 -13.37
CA ALA A 482 31.23 1.52 -14.78
C ALA A 482 29.84 1.92 -15.36
N ARG A 483 28.76 1.72 -14.57
CA ARG A 483 27.41 2.17 -14.90
C ARG A 483 27.36 3.69 -15.14
N ALA A 484 27.99 4.47 -14.28
CA ALA A 484 28.02 5.93 -14.37
C ALA A 484 28.81 6.41 -15.59
N LEU A 485 29.91 5.73 -15.95
CA LEU A 485 30.73 6.03 -17.12
C LEU A 485 29.99 5.78 -18.43
N LEU A 486 29.13 4.77 -18.50
CA LEU A 486 28.34 4.46 -19.70
C LEU A 486 27.37 5.58 -20.13
N LYS A 487 27.06 6.52 -19.25
CA LYS A 487 26.31 7.73 -19.59
C LYS A 487 27.14 8.72 -20.43
N ASN A 488 28.46 8.60 -20.44
CA ASN A 488 29.39 9.56 -21.03
C ASN A 488 29.12 11.03 -20.55
N PRO A 489 29.08 11.26 -19.22
CA PRO A 489 28.58 12.53 -18.66
C PRO A 489 29.61 13.65 -18.79
N LYS A 490 29.13 14.90 -18.80
CA LYS A 490 29.98 16.09 -18.66
C LYS A 490 30.50 16.29 -17.23
N ILE A 491 29.74 15.82 -16.25
CA ILE A 491 30.11 15.88 -14.82
C ILE A 491 29.93 14.49 -14.20
N LEU A 492 30.97 13.99 -13.58
CA LEU A 492 30.98 12.73 -12.83
C LEU A 492 31.20 13.01 -11.33
N ILE A 493 30.24 12.62 -10.53
CA ILE A 493 30.28 12.75 -9.07
C ILE A 493 30.45 11.37 -8.44
N LEU A 494 31.50 11.22 -7.62
CA LEU A 494 31.81 10.03 -6.87
C LEU A 494 31.66 10.33 -5.37
N ASP A 495 30.52 9.95 -4.78
CA ASP A 495 30.25 10.17 -3.36
C ASP A 495 30.71 8.95 -2.54
N ASP A 496 31.91 9.06 -1.97
CA ASP A 496 32.59 8.00 -1.17
C ASP A 496 32.63 6.62 -1.88
N SER A 497 32.64 6.66 -3.21
CA SER A 497 32.42 5.48 -4.07
C SER A 497 33.67 4.61 -4.24
N THR A 498 34.79 4.98 -3.67
CA THR A 498 36.04 4.19 -3.71
C THR A 498 36.47 3.74 -2.31
N SER A 499 35.70 3.99 -1.27
CA SER A 499 36.05 3.69 0.12
C SER A 499 36.29 2.19 0.41
N ALA A 500 35.57 1.30 -0.31
CA ALA A 500 35.72 -0.16 -0.24
C ALA A 500 36.66 -0.73 -1.31
N VAL A 501 37.28 0.12 -2.14
CA VAL A 501 38.28 -0.27 -3.13
C VAL A 501 39.68 -0.11 -2.49
N ASP A 502 40.59 -1.02 -2.81
CA ASP A 502 41.98 -0.91 -2.34
C ASP A 502 42.72 0.25 -3.03
N THR A 503 43.73 0.80 -2.35
CA THR A 503 44.44 2.00 -2.80
C THR A 503 45.11 1.84 -4.16
N ALA A 504 45.60 0.64 -4.52
CA ALA A 504 46.22 0.39 -5.81
C ALA A 504 45.20 0.42 -6.94
N THR A 505 44.04 -0.18 -6.73
CA THR A 505 42.92 -0.17 -7.71
C THR A 505 42.32 1.23 -7.84
N ASP A 506 42.17 1.98 -6.73
CA ASP A 506 41.70 3.37 -6.76
C ASP A 506 42.63 4.27 -7.58
N ALA A 507 43.95 4.11 -7.42
CA ALA A 507 44.95 4.83 -8.22
C ALA A 507 44.85 4.49 -9.72
N LYS A 508 44.61 3.24 -10.09
CA LYS A 508 44.38 2.84 -11.50
C LYS A 508 43.11 3.49 -12.07
N ILE A 509 41.99 3.50 -11.31
CA ILE A 509 40.75 4.12 -11.74
C ILE A 509 40.97 5.63 -11.99
N ARG A 510 41.65 6.32 -11.09
CA ARG A 510 41.95 7.75 -11.27
C ARG A 510 42.85 8.02 -12.47
N LYS A 511 43.85 7.19 -12.69
CA LYS A 511 44.72 7.29 -13.89
C LYS A 511 43.88 7.10 -15.17
N ALA A 512 43.02 6.08 -15.20
CA ALA A 512 42.11 5.85 -16.34
C ALA A 512 41.18 7.06 -16.58
N PHE A 513 40.67 7.70 -15.53
CA PHE A 513 39.86 8.91 -15.66
C PHE A 513 40.63 10.11 -16.23
N ALA A 514 41.89 10.26 -15.87
CA ALA A 514 42.73 11.34 -16.38
C ALA A 514 43.07 11.15 -17.86
N GLU A 515 43.29 9.91 -18.29
CA GLU A 515 43.71 9.57 -19.66
C GLU A 515 42.50 9.47 -20.62
N GLU A 516 41.39 8.83 -20.22
CA GLU A 516 40.28 8.46 -21.12
C GLU A 516 39.11 9.46 -21.09
N ILE A 517 38.89 10.16 -19.98
CA ILE A 517 37.82 11.15 -19.84
C ILE A 517 38.33 12.52 -19.33
N PRO A 518 39.36 13.12 -19.97
CA PRO A 518 39.98 14.36 -19.50
C PRO A 518 39.03 15.54 -19.48
N ASN A 519 38.06 15.60 -20.39
CA ASN A 519 37.11 16.69 -20.55
C ASN A 519 35.92 16.63 -19.58
N THR A 520 35.73 15.52 -18.88
CA THR A 520 34.67 15.36 -17.87
C THR A 520 35.12 16.02 -16.56
N THR A 521 34.28 16.86 -16.00
CA THR A 521 34.48 17.45 -14.67
C THR A 521 34.23 16.38 -13.60
N LYS A 522 35.15 16.20 -12.67
CA LYS A 522 35.08 15.14 -11.67
C LYS A 522 35.04 15.71 -10.26
N LEU A 523 34.03 15.33 -9.48
CA LEU A 523 33.96 15.64 -8.06
C LEU A 523 34.10 14.33 -7.28
N ILE A 524 35.15 14.23 -6.48
CA ILE A 524 35.48 13.04 -5.71
C ILE A 524 35.36 13.38 -4.23
N ILE A 525 34.31 12.86 -3.59
CA ILE A 525 34.17 12.92 -2.14
C ILE A 525 34.94 11.74 -1.56
N ALA A 526 35.91 12.05 -0.72
CA ALA A 526 36.72 11.04 -0.05
C ALA A 526 36.85 11.29 1.47
N GLN A 527 36.89 10.19 2.21
CA GLN A 527 37.21 10.21 3.64
C GLN A 527 38.70 10.04 3.89
N ARG A 528 39.45 9.61 2.87
CA ARG A 528 40.91 9.41 2.94
C ARG A 528 41.61 10.44 2.04
N ILE A 529 42.60 11.15 2.58
CA ILE A 529 43.40 12.12 1.82
C ILE A 529 44.13 11.45 0.64
N SER A 530 44.50 10.18 0.75
CA SER A 530 45.15 9.42 -0.32
C SER A 530 44.24 9.11 -1.51
N SER A 531 42.95 9.38 -1.38
CA SER A 531 41.92 9.14 -2.45
C SER A 531 41.51 10.42 -3.19
N VAL A 532 42.27 11.51 -3.00
CA VAL A 532 42.05 12.83 -3.65
C VAL A 532 43.23 13.24 -4.48
#